data_f77d9432d45e4ff14dd1fa4ab2d3cdb6
#
_entry.id   f77d9432d45e4ff14dd1fa4ab2d3cdb6
#
_cell.length_a   1.000
_cell.length_b   1.000
_cell.length_c   1.000
_cell.angle_alpha   90.00
_cell.angle_beta   90.00
_cell.angle_gamma   90.00
#
_symmetry.space_group_name_H-M   'P 1'
#
loop_
_entity.id
_entity.type
_entity.pdbx_description
1 polymer ?
#
loop_
_entity_poly.entity_id
_entity_poly.type
_entity_poly.pdbx_seq_one_letter_code
_entity_poly.pdbx_strand_id
1 'polypeptide(L)'
;MKKLSPSNFQTLSAPIYHELTEQLISGAYEPGQRLKLNELAEQTGTSVSPVREALIRLVAEDSVEMSSLRAFAVPVLSSSRFSQILSMRLALEGLAVEKATENMTQSDVEELSKLHAKFVSAEAEQERAEAQSLNRKIHFMIYERADMPMLMSSISNLWAKMGPILRVYYSERIYLTRGAPDHLTLFEALGAKDCSRAVAAVQADIIHGCSAIGNYIRELEGS
;
A
#
# COMPACT_ATOMS: atom_id res chain seq x y z
N MET A 1 -25.35 27.11 23.60
CA MET A 1 -24.25 26.48 22.88
C MET A 1 -23.76 25.29 23.72
N LYS A 2 -24.05 24.04 23.30
CA LYS A 2 -23.52 22.82 23.96
C LYS A 2 -22.03 22.72 23.61
N LYS A 3 -21.13 22.81 24.61
CA LYS A 3 -19.72 22.49 24.45
C LYS A 3 -19.62 21.02 24.08
N LEU A 4 -19.22 20.71 22.84
CA LEU A 4 -18.87 19.36 22.44
C LEU A 4 -17.67 18.90 23.24
N SER A 5 -17.76 17.75 23.88
CA SER A 5 -16.66 17.18 24.66
C SER A 5 -15.49 16.79 23.74
N PRO A 6 -14.23 16.86 24.19
CA PRO A 6 -13.07 16.54 23.37
C PRO A 6 -13.08 15.14 22.75
N SER A 7 -13.84 14.20 23.32
CA SER A 7 -13.96 12.81 22.82
C SER A 7 -14.60 12.68 21.44
N ASN A 8 -15.41 13.65 21.00
CA ASN A 8 -16.09 13.57 19.70
C ASN A 8 -15.20 14.01 18.52
N PHE A 9 -14.12 14.75 18.76
CA PHE A 9 -13.21 15.18 17.68
C PHE A 9 -12.21 14.08 17.32
N GLN A 10 -11.68 13.34 18.29
CA GLN A 10 -10.78 12.20 18.04
C GLN A 10 -11.48 11.05 17.30
N THR A 11 -12.81 10.91 17.44
CA THR A 11 -13.59 9.87 16.75
C THR A 11 -13.78 10.12 15.26
N LEU A 12 -13.65 11.35 14.77
CA LEU A 12 -13.83 11.65 13.33
C LEU A 12 -12.51 11.66 12.54
N SER A 13 -11.38 11.94 13.16
CA SER A 13 -10.08 11.98 12.45
C SER A 13 -9.56 10.58 12.11
N ALA A 14 -9.87 9.55 12.92
CA ALA A 14 -9.41 8.19 12.69
C ALA A 14 -10.00 7.56 11.40
N PRO A 15 -11.31 7.58 11.14
CA PRO A 15 -11.87 7.13 9.87
C PRO A 15 -11.29 7.88 8.67
N ILE A 16 -11.13 9.21 8.76
CA ILE A 16 -10.53 10.02 7.68
C ILE A 16 -9.08 9.62 7.43
N TYR A 17 -8.31 9.40 8.48
CA TYR A 17 -6.94 8.91 8.36
C TYR A 17 -6.89 7.57 7.62
N HIS A 18 -7.74 6.62 7.97
CA HIS A 18 -7.81 5.32 7.30
C HIS A 18 -8.22 5.47 5.83
N GLU A 19 -9.22 6.30 5.54
CA GLU A 19 -9.65 6.56 4.17
C GLU A 19 -8.53 7.19 3.32
N LEU A 20 -7.83 8.21 3.84
CA LEU A 20 -6.70 8.82 3.14
C LEU A 20 -5.54 7.86 2.95
N THR A 21 -5.27 6.98 3.94
CA THR A 21 -4.26 5.92 3.81
C THR A 21 -4.62 4.95 2.68
N GLU A 22 -5.87 4.51 2.62
CA GLU A 22 -6.37 3.64 1.55
C GLU A 22 -6.30 4.31 0.17
N GLN A 23 -6.61 5.60 0.09
CA GLN A 23 -6.50 6.40 -1.13
C GLN A 23 -5.03 6.55 -1.57
N LEU A 24 -4.10 6.73 -0.64
CA LEU A 24 -2.66 6.71 -0.94
C LEU A 24 -2.22 5.34 -1.46
N ILE A 25 -2.54 4.25 -0.76
CA ILE A 25 -2.19 2.88 -1.15
C ILE A 25 -2.72 2.54 -2.54
N SER A 26 -3.96 2.94 -2.85
CA SER A 26 -4.59 2.68 -4.16
C SER A 26 -4.04 3.56 -5.29
N GLY A 27 -3.18 4.53 -4.98
CA GLY A 27 -2.68 5.49 -5.96
C GLY A 27 -3.74 6.49 -6.43
N ALA A 28 -4.70 6.86 -5.57
CA ALA A 28 -5.69 7.89 -5.88
C ALA A 28 -5.06 9.27 -6.11
N TYR A 29 -3.87 9.48 -5.55
CA TYR A 29 -3.11 10.72 -5.66
C TYR A 29 -1.83 10.54 -6.48
N GLU A 30 -1.38 11.60 -7.13
CA GLU A 30 -0.11 11.65 -7.86
C GLU A 30 1.03 12.19 -6.98
N PRO A 31 2.31 11.80 -7.24
CA PRO A 31 3.45 12.44 -6.59
C PRO A 31 3.45 13.96 -6.78
N GLY A 32 3.69 14.72 -5.72
CA GLY A 32 3.64 16.18 -5.72
C GLY A 32 2.24 16.79 -5.68
N GLN A 33 1.17 15.99 -5.75
CA GLN A 33 -0.20 16.49 -5.71
C GLN A 33 -0.48 17.20 -4.39
N ARG A 34 -1.05 18.41 -4.46
CA ARG A 34 -1.49 19.15 -3.27
C ARG A 34 -2.80 18.57 -2.72
N LEU A 35 -2.82 18.36 -1.42
CA LEU A 35 -3.98 17.88 -0.66
C LEU A 35 -4.65 19.09 0.00
N LYS A 36 -5.75 19.56 -0.60
CA LYS A 36 -6.44 20.77 -0.15
C LYS A 36 -7.48 20.43 0.92
N LEU A 37 -7.31 21.00 2.10
CA LEU A 37 -8.16 20.73 3.27
C LEU A 37 -9.65 20.90 3.02
N ASN A 38 -10.05 21.95 2.30
CA ASN A 38 -11.47 22.22 2.04
C ASN A 38 -12.07 21.18 1.09
N GLU A 39 -11.34 20.77 0.04
CA GLU A 39 -11.79 19.74 -0.90
C GLU A 39 -11.94 18.38 -0.19
N LEU A 40 -10.96 18.02 0.65
CA LEU A 40 -11.02 16.78 1.43
C LEU A 40 -12.13 16.80 2.47
N ALA A 41 -12.38 17.94 3.12
CA ALA A 41 -13.48 18.10 4.07
C ALA A 41 -14.86 17.94 3.39
N GLU A 42 -15.01 18.48 2.18
CA GLU A 42 -16.22 18.31 1.36
C GLU A 42 -16.40 16.83 0.94
N GLN A 43 -15.35 16.17 0.44
CA GLN A 43 -15.39 14.76 0.03
C GLN A 43 -15.75 13.82 1.19
N THR A 44 -15.20 14.08 2.38
CA THR A 44 -15.48 13.26 3.58
C THR A 44 -16.75 13.68 4.34
N GLY A 45 -17.43 14.72 3.90
CA GLY A 45 -18.64 15.23 4.57
C GLY A 45 -18.36 15.77 5.99
N THR A 46 -17.15 16.27 6.25
CA THR A 46 -16.71 16.70 7.58
C THR A 46 -16.24 18.16 7.59
N SER A 47 -15.81 18.65 8.77
CA SER A 47 -15.14 19.94 8.86
C SER A 47 -13.63 19.80 8.60
N VAL A 48 -12.97 20.95 8.35
CA VAL A 48 -11.52 21.00 8.08
C VAL A 48 -10.64 20.49 9.25
N SER A 49 -11.13 20.57 10.50
CA SER A 49 -10.33 20.20 11.67
C SER A 49 -9.92 18.72 11.70
N PRO A 50 -10.84 17.74 11.63
CA PRO A 50 -10.49 16.32 11.63
C PRO A 50 -9.67 15.90 10.39
N VAL A 51 -9.88 16.54 9.24
CA VAL A 51 -9.05 16.31 8.03
C VAL A 51 -7.61 16.76 8.27
N ARG A 52 -7.42 17.95 8.89
CA ARG A 52 -6.09 18.45 9.23
C ARG A 52 -5.38 17.53 10.21
N GLU A 53 -6.08 17.02 11.23
CA GLU A 53 -5.51 16.07 12.19
C GLU A 53 -5.06 14.77 11.50
N ALA A 54 -5.89 14.22 10.61
CA ALA A 54 -5.55 13.06 9.81
C ALA A 54 -4.29 13.29 8.94
N LEU A 55 -4.22 14.44 8.26
CA LEU A 55 -3.05 14.80 7.45
C LEU A 55 -1.80 15.04 8.28
N ILE A 56 -1.90 15.65 9.48
CA ILE A 56 -0.76 15.79 10.39
C ILE A 56 -0.23 14.42 10.82
N ARG A 57 -1.11 13.46 11.07
CA ARG A 57 -0.70 12.08 11.36
C ARG A 57 0.03 11.45 10.17
N LEU A 58 -0.48 11.58 8.95
CA LEU A 58 0.20 11.10 7.73
C LEU A 58 1.55 11.79 7.50
N VAL A 59 1.69 13.06 7.90
CA VAL A 59 3.00 13.78 7.88
C VAL A 59 3.97 13.18 8.90
N ALA A 60 3.52 12.88 10.12
CA ALA A 60 4.35 12.23 11.13
C ALA A 60 4.82 10.83 10.71
N GLU A 61 4.06 10.18 9.85
CA GLU A 61 4.36 8.87 9.24
C GLU A 61 5.11 8.98 7.91
N ASP A 62 5.49 10.19 7.46
CA ASP A 62 6.13 10.47 6.17
C ASP A 62 5.36 9.99 4.92
N SER A 63 4.05 9.80 5.01
CA SER A 63 3.20 9.44 3.87
C SER A 63 2.64 10.67 3.14
N VAL A 64 2.67 11.82 3.81
CA VAL A 64 2.35 13.17 3.30
C VAL A 64 3.44 14.11 3.77
N GLU A 65 3.73 15.14 3.00
CA GLU A 65 4.63 16.22 3.40
C GLU A 65 3.87 17.53 3.67
N MET A 66 4.42 18.35 4.54
CA MET A 66 3.86 19.67 4.83
C MET A 66 4.90 20.74 4.56
N SER A 67 4.60 21.65 3.64
CA SER A 67 5.46 22.78 3.33
C SER A 67 5.48 23.83 4.44
N SER A 68 6.46 24.75 4.39
CA SER A 68 6.56 25.90 5.30
C SER A 68 5.31 26.80 5.30
N LEU A 69 4.52 26.77 4.23
CA LEU A 69 3.25 27.48 4.09
C LEU A 69 2.04 26.68 4.64
N ARG A 70 2.28 25.59 5.36
CA ARG A 70 1.27 24.67 5.89
C ARG A 70 0.36 24.04 4.81
N ALA A 71 0.88 23.93 3.60
CA ALA A 71 0.23 23.17 2.53
C ALA A 71 0.66 21.71 2.61
N PHE A 72 -0.29 20.79 2.47
CA PHE A 72 -0.05 19.36 2.43
C PHE A 72 0.13 18.91 0.98
N ALA A 73 1.06 17.97 0.75
CA ALA A 73 1.28 17.38 -0.55
C ALA A 73 1.72 15.92 -0.42
N VAL A 74 1.50 15.16 -1.49
CA VAL A 74 2.04 13.80 -1.64
C VAL A 74 3.53 13.90 -1.94
N PRO A 75 4.41 13.20 -1.22
CA PRO A 75 5.85 13.28 -1.48
C PRO A 75 6.21 12.76 -2.88
N VAL A 76 7.21 13.38 -3.50
CA VAL A 76 7.88 12.81 -4.67
C VAL A 76 8.96 11.85 -4.18
N LEU A 77 8.86 10.60 -4.60
CA LEU A 77 9.73 9.54 -4.12
C LEU A 77 11.08 9.56 -4.83
N SER A 78 12.17 9.78 -4.08
CA SER A 78 13.54 9.66 -4.60
C SER A 78 14.03 8.22 -4.63
N SER A 79 15.03 7.91 -5.47
CA SER A 79 15.69 6.60 -5.54
C SER A 79 16.23 6.14 -4.19
N SER A 80 16.82 7.06 -3.42
CA SER A 80 17.33 6.77 -2.07
C SER A 80 16.20 6.36 -1.14
N ARG A 81 15.10 7.10 -1.15
CA ARG A 81 13.93 6.82 -0.31
C ARG A 81 13.22 5.54 -0.73
N PHE A 82 13.11 5.30 -2.05
CA PHE A 82 12.59 4.05 -2.61
C PHE A 82 13.39 2.84 -2.12
N SER A 83 14.74 2.89 -2.16
CA SER A 83 15.58 1.79 -1.68
C SER A 83 15.39 1.49 -0.20
N GLN A 84 15.18 2.51 0.64
CA GLN A 84 14.88 2.33 2.06
C GLN A 84 13.51 1.66 2.25
N ILE A 85 12.48 2.13 1.54
CA ILE A 85 11.14 1.53 1.59
C ILE A 85 11.20 0.06 1.15
N LEU A 86 11.88 -0.25 0.06
CA LEU A 86 12.04 -1.62 -0.44
C LEU A 86 12.70 -2.53 0.60
N SER A 87 13.78 -2.07 1.24
CA SER A 87 14.47 -2.84 2.29
C SER A 87 13.55 -3.12 3.49
N MET A 88 12.75 -2.13 3.89
CA MET A 88 11.79 -2.29 4.99
C MET A 88 10.64 -3.22 4.59
N ARG A 89 10.13 -3.13 3.37
CA ARG A 89 9.11 -4.05 2.85
C ARG A 89 9.59 -5.50 2.87
N LEU A 90 10.78 -5.77 2.34
CA LEU A 90 11.36 -7.11 2.33
C LEU A 90 11.46 -7.71 3.75
N ALA A 91 11.83 -6.91 4.74
CA ALA A 91 11.94 -7.36 6.12
C ALA A 91 10.55 -7.56 6.77
N LEU A 92 9.67 -6.58 6.69
CA LEU A 92 8.40 -6.59 7.41
C LEU A 92 7.36 -7.50 6.74
N GLU A 93 7.27 -7.50 5.43
CA GLU A 93 6.36 -8.37 4.69
C GLU A 93 6.84 -9.83 4.73
N GLY A 94 8.15 -10.06 4.73
CA GLY A 94 8.75 -11.37 5.01
C GLY A 94 8.36 -11.91 6.40
N LEU A 95 8.46 -11.08 7.45
CA LEU A 95 8.02 -11.43 8.79
C LEU A 95 6.51 -11.72 8.85
N ALA A 96 5.70 -10.90 8.16
CA ALA A 96 4.25 -11.13 8.10
C ALA A 96 3.92 -12.49 7.45
N VAL A 97 4.58 -12.83 6.33
CA VAL A 97 4.40 -14.13 5.65
C VAL A 97 4.87 -15.29 6.53
N GLU A 98 6.00 -15.14 7.23
CA GLU A 98 6.47 -16.17 8.18
C GLU A 98 5.39 -16.51 9.20
N LYS A 99 4.84 -15.49 9.87
CA LYS A 99 3.78 -15.66 10.88
C LYS A 99 2.45 -16.11 10.27
N ALA A 100 2.08 -15.56 9.12
CA ALA A 100 0.88 -15.97 8.42
C ALA A 100 0.91 -17.46 8.04
N THR A 101 2.06 -18.00 7.64
CA THR A 101 2.20 -19.41 7.26
C THR A 101 1.74 -20.35 8.36
N GLU A 102 1.98 -20.02 9.64
CA GLU A 102 1.53 -20.82 10.77
C GLU A 102 0.00 -20.84 10.88
N ASN A 103 -0.67 -19.73 10.60
CA ASN A 103 -2.10 -19.51 10.80
C ASN A 103 -2.94 -19.75 9.52
N MET A 104 -2.33 -19.82 8.35
CA MET A 104 -3.02 -19.99 7.07
C MET A 104 -3.78 -21.32 7.02
N THR A 105 -5.03 -21.30 6.61
CA THR A 105 -5.85 -22.49 6.40
C THR A 105 -5.91 -22.89 4.93
N GLN A 106 -6.36 -24.11 4.64
CA GLN A 106 -6.60 -24.55 3.25
C GLN A 106 -7.65 -23.66 2.55
N SER A 107 -8.68 -23.24 3.27
CA SER A 107 -9.71 -22.32 2.75
C SER A 107 -9.12 -20.95 2.36
N ASP A 108 -8.14 -20.44 3.11
CA ASP A 108 -7.46 -19.21 2.77
C ASP A 108 -6.66 -19.35 1.46
N VAL A 109 -5.95 -20.46 1.27
CA VAL A 109 -5.19 -20.75 0.04
C VAL A 109 -6.13 -20.87 -1.16
N GLU A 110 -7.30 -21.48 -0.99
CA GLU A 110 -8.33 -21.55 -2.04
C GLU A 110 -8.88 -20.18 -2.40
N GLU A 111 -9.10 -19.30 -1.41
CA GLU A 111 -9.55 -17.92 -1.67
C GLU A 111 -8.47 -17.08 -2.36
N LEU A 112 -7.21 -17.21 -1.95
CA LEU A 112 -6.07 -16.61 -2.64
C LEU A 112 -5.99 -17.05 -4.10
N SER A 113 -6.22 -18.33 -4.37
CA SER A 113 -6.22 -18.88 -5.74
C SER A 113 -7.35 -18.28 -6.59
N LYS A 114 -8.52 -18.04 -6.02
CA LYS A 114 -9.64 -17.36 -6.71
C LYS A 114 -9.33 -15.91 -7.00
N LEU A 115 -8.72 -15.19 -6.04
CA LEU A 115 -8.28 -13.79 -6.23
C LEU A 115 -7.21 -13.71 -7.33
N HIS A 116 -6.27 -14.66 -7.31
CA HIS A 116 -5.21 -14.73 -8.32
C HIS A 116 -5.75 -14.97 -9.73
N ALA A 117 -6.73 -15.85 -9.89
CA ALA A 117 -7.38 -16.08 -11.19
C ALA A 117 -8.00 -14.77 -11.74
N LYS A 118 -8.65 -13.98 -10.88
CA LYS A 118 -9.18 -12.66 -11.27
C LYS A 118 -8.05 -11.68 -11.60
N PHE A 119 -6.96 -11.68 -10.83
CA PHE A 119 -5.78 -10.87 -11.08
C PHE A 119 -5.19 -11.17 -12.48
N VAL A 120 -5.00 -12.44 -12.83
CA VAL A 120 -4.50 -12.85 -14.14
C VAL A 120 -5.45 -12.42 -15.27
N SER A 121 -6.77 -12.52 -15.07
CA SER A 121 -7.77 -12.04 -16.06
C SER A 121 -7.67 -10.54 -16.27
N ALA A 122 -7.65 -9.77 -15.17
CA ALA A 122 -7.52 -8.31 -15.23
C ALA A 122 -6.22 -7.86 -15.92
N GLU A 123 -5.11 -8.58 -15.68
CA GLU A 123 -3.86 -8.34 -16.40
C GLU A 123 -3.97 -8.60 -17.89
N ALA A 124 -4.56 -9.75 -18.29
CA ALA A 124 -4.75 -10.11 -19.68
C ALA A 124 -5.65 -9.13 -20.43
N GLU A 125 -6.65 -8.58 -19.75
CA GLU A 125 -7.59 -7.58 -20.26
C GLU A 125 -7.06 -6.14 -20.15
N GLN A 126 -5.85 -5.96 -19.62
CA GLN A 126 -5.20 -4.64 -19.38
C GLN A 126 -6.00 -3.72 -18.44
N GLU A 127 -6.80 -4.29 -17.57
CA GLU A 127 -7.53 -3.58 -16.52
C GLU A 127 -6.61 -3.27 -15.32
N ARG A 128 -5.68 -2.36 -15.54
CA ARG A 128 -4.54 -2.07 -14.65
C ARG A 128 -4.94 -1.72 -13.21
N ALA A 129 -5.98 -0.89 -13.05
CA ALA A 129 -6.47 -0.49 -11.74
C ALA A 129 -7.04 -1.69 -10.97
N GLU A 130 -7.77 -2.56 -11.65
CA GLU A 130 -8.32 -3.78 -11.06
C GLU A 130 -7.20 -4.77 -10.71
N ALA A 131 -6.24 -5.00 -11.62
CA ALA A 131 -5.08 -5.85 -11.35
C ALA A 131 -4.29 -5.36 -10.12
N GLN A 132 -4.03 -4.04 -10.01
CA GLN A 132 -3.36 -3.45 -8.85
C GLN A 132 -4.16 -3.67 -7.55
N SER A 133 -5.49 -3.48 -7.61
CA SER A 133 -6.39 -3.70 -6.47
C SER A 133 -6.38 -5.15 -6.01
N LEU A 134 -6.44 -6.10 -6.95
CA LEU A 134 -6.42 -7.53 -6.67
C LEU A 134 -5.06 -7.99 -6.13
N ASN A 135 -3.95 -7.49 -6.70
CA ASN A 135 -2.60 -7.73 -6.17
C ASN A 135 -2.49 -7.30 -4.71
N ARG A 136 -2.90 -6.07 -4.40
CA ARG A 136 -2.95 -5.58 -3.02
C ARG A 136 -3.79 -6.47 -2.12
N LYS A 137 -4.99 -6.86 -2.57
CA LYS A 137 -5.90 -7.70 -1.79
C LYS A 137 -5.29 -9.06 -1.47
N ILE A 138 -4.57 -9.68 -2.42
CA ILE A 138 -3.84 -10.93 -2.21
C ILE A 138 -2.82 -10.77 -1.09
N HIS A 139 -1.96 -9.77 -1.18
CA HIS A 139 -0.90 -9.55 -0.19
C HIS A 139 -1.47 -9.25 1.20
N PHE A 140 -2.42 -8.33 1.31
CA PHE A 140 -3.00 -7.95 2.60
C PHE A 140 -3.76 -9.09 3.27
N MET A 141 -4.48 -9.91 2.49
CA MET A 141 -5.14 -11.11 3.01
C MET A 141 -4.13 -12.09 3.66
N ILE A 142 -2.93 -12.22 3.08
CA ILE A 142 -1.87 -13.04 3.66
C ILE A 142 -1.35 -12.39 4.93
N TYR A 143 -1.00 -11.09 4.90
CA TYR A 143 -0.40 -10.40 6.04
C TYR A 143 -1.34 -10.30 7.25
N GLU A 144 -2.64 -10.20 7.03
CA GLU A 144 -3.65 -10.23 8.09
C GLU A 144 -3.63 -11.54 8.89
N ARG A 145 -3.24 -12.67 8.26
CA ARG A 145 -3.08 -13.96 8.95
C ARG A 145 -1.88 -14.02 9.89
N ALA A 146 -1.00 -13.04 9.86
CA ALA A 146 0.08 -12.91 10.86
C ALA A 146 -0.47 -12.59 12.26
N ASP A 147 -1.69 -12.07 12.38
CA ASP A 147 -2.31 -11.60 13.63
C ASP A 147 -1.42 -10.63 14.42
N MET A 148 -0.76 -9.73 13.71
CA MET A 148 0.17 -8.72 14.26
C MET A 148 -0.26 -7.30 13.86
N PRO A 149 -1.20 -6.66 14.59
CA PRO A 149 -1.75 -5.35 14.21
C PRO A 149 -0.69 -4.23 14.05
N MET A 150 0.37 -4.24 14.88
CA MET A 150 1.46 -3.26 14.76
C MET A 150 2.27 -3.45 13.47
N LEU A 151 2.51 -4.72 13.08
CA LEU A 151 3.18 -5.06 11.82
C LEU A 151 2.33 -4.64 10.63
N MET A 152 1.03 -4.93 10.64
CA MET A 152 0.09 -4.51 9.61
C MET A 152 0.05 -3.01 9.43
N SER A 153 0.01 -2.24 10.52
CA SER A 153 0.07 -0.78 10.45
C SER A 153 1.36 -0.29 9.79
N SER A 154 2.50 -0.89 10.11
CA SER A 154 3.79 -0.54 9.52
C SER A 154 3.85 -0.87 8.02
N ILE A 155 3.35 -2.04 7.63
CA ILE A 155 3.27 -2.45 6.23
C ILE A 155 2.35 -1.51 5.45
N SER A 156 1.15 -1.21 5.95
CA SER A 156 0.20 -0.28 5.32
C SER A 156 0.82 1.09 5.07
N ASN A 157 1.62 1.59 6.02
CA ASN A 157 2.34 2.85 5.89
C ASN A 157 3.39 2.81 4.77
N LEU A 158 4.12 1.71 4.61
CA LEU A 158 5.06 1.56 3.49
C LEU A 158 4.34 1.47 2.14
N TRP A 159 3.21 0.78 2.07
CA TRP A 159 2.38 0.72 0.87
C TRP A 159 1.79 2.08 0.50
N ALA A 160 1.37 2.89 1.49
CA ALA A 160 0.87 4.24 1.25
C ALA A 160 1.93 5.16 0.60
N LYS A 161 3.22 4.96 0.93
CA LYS A 161 4.33 5.69 0.29
C LYS A 161 4.60 5.26 -1.15
N MET A 162 4.25 4.02 -1.50
CA MET A 162 4.49 3.45 -2.84
C MET A 162 3.33 3.70 -3.80
N GLY A 163 2.09 3.78 -3.31
CA GLY A 163 0.90 3.87 -4.17
C GLY A 163 0.93 5.00 -5.21
N PRO A 164 1.32 6.23 -4.85
CA PRO A 164 1.38 7.34 -5.80
C PRO A 164 2.33 7.09 -6.98
N ILE A 165 3.52 6.55 -6.76
CA ILE A 165 4.46 6.27 -7.84
C ILE A 165 4.02 5.07 -8.68
N LEU A 166 3.36 4.08 -8.08
CA LEU A 166 2.78 2.96 -8.80
C LEU A 166 1.74 3.44 -9.82
N ARG A 167 0.86 4.37 -9.44
CA ARG A 167 -0.13 4.94 -10.35
C ARG A 167 0.53 5.54 -11.60
N VAL A 168 1.54 6.38 -11.43
CA VAL A 168 2.24 7.05 -12.55
C VAL A 168 2.95 6.01 -13.42
N TYR A 169 3.68 5.08 -12.79
CA TYR A 169 4.36 4.01 -13.48
C TYR A 169 3.41 3.19 -14.37
N TYR A 170 2.27 2.76 -13.83
CA TYR A 170 1.29 1.98 -14.58
C TYR A 170 0.54 2.77 -15.64
N SER A 171 0.42 4.09 -15.52
CA SER A 171 -0.20 4.93 -16.54
C SER A 171 0.71 5.19 -17.74
N GLU A 172 2.02 5.33 -17.52
CA GLU A 172 2.97 5.75 -18.56
C GLU A 172 3.67 4.58 -19.26
N ARG A 173 3.82 3.43 -18.61
CA ARG A 173 4.58 2.30 -19.15
C ARG A 173 3.69 1.13 -19.54
N ILE A 174 4.09 0.41 -20.61
CA ILE A 174 3.52 -0.89 -20.92
C ILE A 174 3.93 -1.85 -19.82
N TYR A 175 2.96 -2.28 -19.08
CA TYR A 175 3.12 -3.18 -17.96
C TYR A 175 3.52 -4.58 -18.45
N LEU A 176 4.73 -5.01 -18.10
CA LEU A 176 5.18 -6.39 -18.28
C LEU A 176 5.02 -7.11 -16.95
N THR A 177 3.90 -7.78 -16.77
CA THR A 177 3.61 -8.52 -15.54
C THR A 177 4.49 -9.76 -15.44
N ARG A 178 5.15 -9.92 -14.31
CA ARG A 178 5.81 -11.16 -13.89
C ARG A 178 5.40 -11.63 -12.49
N GLY A 179 4.49 -10.92 -11.81
CA GLY A 179 4.04 -11.28 -10.47
C GLY A 179 3.21 -12.57 -10.40
N ALA A 180 2.54 -12.94 -11.50
CA ALA A 180 1.69 -14.12 -11.51
C ALA A 180 2.41 -15.44 -11.12
N PRO A 181 3.62 -15.76 -11.59
CA PRO A 181 4.35 -16.97 -11.18
C PRO A 181 4.80 -16.94 -9.71
N ASP A 182 5.17 -15.77 -9.19
CA ASP A 182 5.65 -15.62 -7.80
C ASP A 182 4.51 -15.85 -6.80
N HIS A 183 3.30 -15.35 -7.09
CA HIS A 183 2.10 -15.64 -6.31
C HIS A 183 1.82 -17.13 -6.19
N LEU A 184 1.90 -17.91 -7.28
CA LEU A 184 1.64 -19.35 -7.24
C LEU A 184 2.66 -20.08 -6.35
N THR A 185 3.93 -19.73 -6.47
CA THR A 185 5.00 -20.26 -5.61
C THR A 185 4.74 -19.96 -4.13
N LEU A 186 4.27 -18.73 -3.83
CA LEU A 186 3.90 -18.32 -2.49
C LEU A 186 2.72 -19.15 -1.94
N PHE A 187 1.65 -19.33 -2.73
CA PHE A 187 0.46 -20.09 -2.29
C PHE A 187 0.78 -21.57 -2.05
N GLU A 188 1.59 -22.19 -2.89
CA GLU A 188 2.08 -23.55 -2.68
C GLU A 188 2.84 -23.68 -1.36
N ALA A 189 3.74 -22.73 -1.07
CA ALA A 189 4.52 -22.73 0.16
C ALA A 189 3.65 -22.51 1.40
N LEU A 190 2.67 -21.60 1.34
CA LEU A 190 1.68 -21.35 2.39
C LEU A 190 0.84 -22.61 2.68
N GLY A 191 0.35 -23.27 1.63
CA GLY A 191 -0.41 -24.52 1.76
C GLY A 191 0.40 -25.68 2.33
N ALA A 192 1.68 -25.76 1.99
CA ALA A 192 2.63 -26.75 2.50
C ALA A 192 3.16 -26.42 3.91
N LYS A 193 2.82 -25.27 4.49
CA LYS A 193 3.38 -24.75 5.74
C LYS A 193 4.92 -24.61 5.72
N ASP A 194 5.48 -24.34 4.54
CA ASP A 194 6.91 -24.12 4.35
C ASP A 194 7.23 -22.63 4.50
N CYS A 195 7.49 -22.20 5.74
CA CYS A 195 7.80 -20.81 6.08
C CYS A 195 8.98 -20.24 5.28
N SER A 196 10.04 -21.00 5.13
CA SER A 196 11.25 -20.53 4.44
C SER A 196 11.00 -20.28 2.96
N ARG A 197 10.28 -21.19 2.30
CA ARG A 197 9.88 -21.05 0.89
C ARG A 197 8.87 -19.94 0.71
N ALA A 198 7.92 -19.76 1.63
CA ALA A 198 6.92 -18.69 1.59
C ALA A 198 7.58 -17.30 1.71
N VAL A 199 8.52 -17.13 2.66
CA VAL A 199 9.28 -15.88 2.81
C VAL A 199 10.10 -15.58 1.55
N ALA A 200 10.82 -16.57 1.01
CA ALA A 200 11.59 -16.38 -0.21
C ALA A 200 10.71 -15.99 -1.40
N ALA A 201 9.52 -16.59 -1.53
CA ALA A 201 8.58 -16.30 -2.61
C ALA A 201 8.03 -14.86 -2.53
N VAL A 202 7.58 -14.39 -1.36
CA VAL A 202 7.10 -13.00 -1.22
C VAL A 202 8.21 -11.98 -1.44
N GLN A 203 9.44 -12.28 -0.99
CA GLN A 203 10.56 -11.38 -1.24
C GLN A 203 10.93 -11.30 -2.72
N ALA A 204 10.87 -12.43 -3.45
CA ALA A 204 11.07 -12.47 -4.89
C ALA A 204 9.99 -11.64 -5.62
N ASP A 205 8.73 -11.81 -5.25
CA ASP A 205 7.62 -11.04 -5.80
C ASP A 205 7.80 -9.52 -5.60
N ILE A 206 8.13 -9.10 -4.38
CA ILE A 206 8.42 -7.69 -4.07
C ILE A 206 9.59 -7.15 -4.91
N ILE A 207 10.68 -7.92 -5.04
CA ILE A 207 11.85 -7.50 -5.82
C ILE A 207 11.48 -7.39 -7.30
N HIS A 208 10.78 -8.36 -7.87
CA HIS A 208 10.38 -8.35 -9.27
C HIS A 208 9.43 -7.19 -9.58
N GLY A 209 8.39 -7.00 -8.75
CA GLY A 209 7.44 -5.90 -8.91
C GLY A 209 8.07 -4.51 -8.74
N CYS A 210 9.09 -4.38 -7.86
CA CYS A 210 9.75 -3.11 -7.57
C CYS A 210 10.92 -2.77 -8.51
N SER A 211 11.51 -3.73 -9.21
CA SER A 211 12.72 -3.51 -10.02
C SER A 211 12.53 -2.48 -11.14
N ALA A 212 11.46 -2.60 -11.88
CA ALA A 212 11.13 -1.69 -12.97
C ALA A 212 10.75 -0.29 -12.47
N ILE A 213 10.09 -0.21 -11.31
CA ILE A 213 9.73 1.06 -10.64
C ILE A 213 10.99 1.80 -10.18
N GLY A 214 11.96 1.09 -9.61
CA GLY A 214 13.24 1.68 -9.22
C GLY A 214 14.05 2.23 -10.40
N ASN A 215 13.99 1.59 -11.57
CA ASN A 215 14.57 2.11 -12.81
C ASN A 215 13.86 3.38 -13.26
N TYR A 216 12.53 3.37 -13.27
CA TYR A 216 11.70 4.51 -13.65
C TYR A 216 11.97 5.74 -12.77
N ILE A 217 12.09 5.58 -11.44
CA ILE A 217 12.42 6.68 -10.53
C ILE A 217 13.79 7.27 -10.86
N ARG A 218 14.80 6.43 -11.15
CA ARG A 218 16.14 6.91 -11.53
C ARG A 218 16.14 7.68 -12.85
N GLU A 219 15.34 7.26 -13.81
CA GLU A 219 15.16 7.98 -15.08
C GLU A 219 14.55 9.38 -14.84
N LEU A 220 13.55 9.48 -13.96
CA LEU A 220 12.95 10.78 -13.59
C LEU A 220 13.93 11.71 -12.87
N GLU A 221 14.85 11.17 -12.03
CA GLU A 221 15.86 11.98 -11.35
C GLU A 221 16.99 12.45 -12.27
N GLY A 222 17.22 11.75 -13.37
CA GLY A 222 18.25 12.09 -14.35
C GLY A 222 17.78 13.00 -15.49
N SER A 223 16.49 13.35 -15.53
CA SER A 223 15.84 14.22 -16.52
C SER A 223 15.79 15.66 -16.05
#